data_10b279409e221a67d34103f177e69c18
#
_entry.id   10b279409e221a67d34103f177e69c18
#
_cell.length_a   1.000
_cell.length_b   1.000
_cell.length_c   1.000
_cell.angle_alpha   90.00
_cell.angle_beta   90.00
_cell.angle_gamma   90.00
#
_symmetry.space_group_name_H-M   'P 1'
#
loop_
_entity.id
_entity.type
_entity.pdbx_description
1 polymer ?
#
loop_
_entity_poly.entity_id
_entity_poly.type
_entity_poly.pdbx_seq_one_letter_code
_entity_poly.pdbx_strand_id
1 'polypeptide(L)'
;MNLHRHLSGLGALLLALAPLGASGADVANDRVIEFDIALNPRDPDGFARFLAAQSTPGTPQYGHWLTPAQYSAAFGTAPETLAAVTAELNQAGIAVLETQAHGLHVAGAAGDVAAAFALELQQGQARNGAQRIVAASASAPTLTPALAAAGARIVAFDAFERMRAFARPMAGGATPKNATSPTGGYLATDLKQAYDGPSYQALTGQGRTIAVLMSGDVQNSDIQSYMTQLGLATPTLTRVEVNGGAKYSASNDGSFEATLDVEQSAGMAPKAAIMLYLVPDLSDASILAGLTRIVSDNKADIVSLSFGGCEKFYSAAYNNGRDASGALVSYEQIFERGNAQGITFLVASGDEGGLQCPAPAYFNKKSGQVWLAGASAPAVSPSVTAVGGTNLVTSYIRGSTASTYVSENAYGDPLTPSDPYDVGVKLSGGYWGSGGGPSIYFAAPTWQSLVKTGVTMRATPDVALQMGGCPSDAVQPCGANRSYVIETFAGKNYGAVGTSASTPSFAGVVALWEQKLGGVRLGNINQAMYQLAKTQSSAGSLKPFRQAIPGFNGLYTSGVTPYSMVLGNGTVDIRQLINGASLAAAGNPGTASNP
;
A
#
# COMPACT_ATOMS: atom_id res chain seq x y z
N MET A 1 -74.09 -0.56 24.56
CA MET A 1 -74.27 -1.96 24.24
C MET A 1 -73.04 -2.45 23.45
N ASN A 2 -72.29 -3.25 24.12
CA ASN A 2 -71.21 -4.19 23.72
C ASN A 2 -70.19 -3.81 22.68
N LEU A 3 -69.05 -3.48 23.27
CA LEU A 3 -67.66 -3.71 22.86
C LEU A 3 -67.38 -5.15 22.47
N HIS A 4 -66.60 -5.36 21.41
CA HIS A 4 -65.68 -6.49 21.36
C HIS A 4 -64.32 -6.05 20.81
N ARG A 5 -63.29 -6.25 21.65
CA ARG A 5 -61.85 -6.13 21.37
C ARG A 5 -61.41 -7.25 20.43
N HIS A 6 -60.57 -6.92 19.44
CA HIS A 6 -59.63 -7.87 18.88
C HIS A 6 -58.23 -7.31 18.96
N LEU A 7 -57.44 -7.89 19.84
CA LEU A 7 -55.99 -7.85 19.86
C LEU A 7 -55.48 -8.70 18.68
N SER A 8 -54.79 -8.06 17.77
CA SER A 8 -53.98 -8.78 16.74
C SER A 8 -52.52 -8.57 17.09
N GLY A 9 -51.83 -9.67 17.42
CA GLY A 9 -50.43 -9.70 17.76
C GLY A 9 -49.56 -9.31 16.56
N LEU A 10 -48.64 -8.35 16.75
CA LEU A 10 -47.52 -8.14 15.85
C LEU A 10 -46.51 -9.27 16.09
N GLY A 11 -46.53 -10.24 15.19
CA GLY A 11 -45.41 -11.15 15.01
C GLY A 11 -44.23 -10.38 14.41
N ALA A 12 -43.19 -10.19 15.19
CA ALA A 12 -41.92 -9.70 14.68
C ALA A 12 -41.31 -10.74 13.73
N LEU A 13 -41.43 -10.49 12.45
CA LEU A 13 -40.74 -11.27 11.42
C LEU A 13 -39.27 -10.84 11.47
N LEU A 14 -38.43 -11.63 12.13
CA LEU A 14 -36.99 -11.59 11.98
C LEU A 14 -36.65 -11.98 10.53
N LEU A 15 -36.56 -11.00 9.64
CA LEU A 15 -35.90 -11.17 8.35
C LEU A 15 -34.41 -11.41 8.63
N ALA A 16 -33.99 -12.66 8.54
CA ALA A 16 -32.60 -13.01 8.42
C ALA A 16 -32.06 -12.31 7.18
N LEU A 17 -31.16 -11.32 7.37
CA LEU A 17 -30.43 -10.66 6.31
C LEU A 17 -29.53 -11.71 5.64
N ALA A 18 -29.85 -12.09 4.42
CA ALA A 18 -28.98 -12.89 3.59
C ALA A 18 -27.67 -12.10 3.34
N PRO A 19 -26.50 -12.73 3.47
CA PRO A 19 -25.23 -12.07 3.16
C PRO A 19 -25.19 -11.71 1.67
N LEU A 20 -24.56 -10.59 1.36
CA LEU A 20 -24.14 -10.20 0.01
C LEU A 20 -23.05 -11.17 -0.48
N GLY A 21 -23.47 -12.33 -0.96
CA GLY A 21 -22.70 -13.27 -1.71
C GLY A 21 -23.57 -13.74 -2.85
N ALA A 22 -23.12 -13.65 -4.08
CA ALA A 22 -23.65 -14.52 -5.11
C ALA A 22 -23.66 -15.92 -4.49
N SER A 23 -24.73 -16.67 -4.66
CA SER A 23 -24.79 -18.08 -4.27
C SER A 23 -23.71 -18.82 -5.04
N GLY A 24 -22.51 -18.88 -4.48
CA GLY A 24 -21.41 -19.66 -5.01
C GLY A 24 -21.79 -21.13 -4.96
N ALA A 25 -21.35 -21.90 -5.94
CA ALA A 25 -21.47 -23.34 -5.86
C ALA A 25 -20.63 -23.84 -4.67
N ASP A 26 -21.12 -24.87 -3.97
CA ASP A 26 -20.37 -25.53 -2.92
C ASP A 26 -19.01 -25.98 -3.43
N VAL A 27 -18.00 -25.92 -2.58
CA VAL A 27 -16.68 -26.47 -2.89
C VAL A 27 -16.74 -27.99 -2.68
N ALA A 28 -16.27 -28.75 -3.67
CA ALA A 28 -16.17 -30.21 -3.51
C ALA A 28 -15.29 -30.54 -2.31
N ASN A 29 -15.75 -31.45 -1.42
CA ASN A 29 -15.07 -31.76 -0.16
C ASN A 29 -13.64 -32.31 -0.36
N ASP A 30 -13.37 -33.00 -1.46
CA ASP A 30 -12.07 -33.57 -1.83
C ASP A 30 -11.15 -32.58 -2.55
N ARG A 31 -11.61 -31.38 -2.89
CA ARG A 31 -10.80 -30.33 -3.50
C ARG A 31 -9.71 -29.90 -2.53
N VAL A 32 -8.45 -30.06 -2.95
CA VAL A 32 -7.31 -29.54 -2.17
C VAL A 32 -7.28 -28.02 -2.25
N ILE A 33 -7.14 -27.38 -1.10
CA ILE A 33 -6.97 -25.94 -0.96
C ILE A 33 -5.71 -25.63 -0.17
N GLU A 34 -5.02 -24.59 -0.58
CA GLU A 34 -3.80 -24.11 0.05
C GLU A 34 -4.06 -22.72 0.65
N PHE A 35 -3.47 -22.45 1.81
CA PHE A 35 -3.58 -21.15 2.48
C PHE A 35 -2.49 -20.96 3.52
N ASP A 36 -2.33 -19.71 3.99
CA ASP A 36 -1.34 -19.36 5.00
C ASP A 36 -1.98 -19.17 6.37
N ILE A 37 -1.27 -19.62 7.41
CA ILE A 37 -1.59 -19.39 8.82
C ILE A 37 -0.46 -18.54 9.42
N ALA A 38 -0.74 -17.30 9.79
CA ALA A 38 0.22 -16.45 10.50
C ALA A 38 0.26 -16.81 11.99
N LEU A 39 1.45 -16.80 12.58
CA LEU A 39 1.71 -17.08 13.98
C LEU A 39 2.47 -15.91 14.63
N ASN A 40 2.46 -15.84 15.96
CA ASN A 40 3.21 -14.81 16.67
C ASN A 40 4.72 -15.12 16.73
N PRO A 41 5.59 -14.07 16.74
CA PRO A 41 7.00 -14.22 17.07
C PRO A 41 7.18 -14.71 18.52
N ARG A 42 8.34 -15.35 18.81
CA ARG A 42 8.64 -15.87 20.16
C ARG A 42 8.88 -14.79 21.21
N ASP A 43 9.36 -13.61 20.81
CA ASP A 43 9.67 -12.48 21.69
C ASP A 43 9.26 -11.16 21.00
N PRO A 44 7.96 -10.81 20.99
CA PRO A 44 7.50 -9.59 20.35
C PRO A 44 8.13 -8.32 20.92
N ASP A 45 8.30 -8.25 22.24
CA ASP A 45 8.87 -7.08 22.92
C ASP A 45 10.37 -6.92 22.62
N GLY A 46 11.12 -8.03 22.58
CA GLY A 46 12.52 -8.04 22.19
C GLY A 46 12.70 -7.62 20.74
N PHE A 47 11.81 -8.08 19.87
CA PHE A 47 11.82 -7.70 18.46
C PHE A 47 11.52 -6.21 18.28
N ALA A 48 10.52 -5.66 18.95
CA ALA A 48 10.22 -4.23 18.90
C ALA A 48 11.41 -3.37 19.39
N ARG A 49 12.10 -3.79 20.47
CA ARG A 49 13.33 -3.12 20.93
C ARG A 49 14.46 -3.20 19.91
N PHE A 50 14.60 -4.34 19.23
CA PHE A 50 15.61 -4.53 18.18
C PHE A 50 15.35 -3.59 17.00
N LEU A 51 14.12 -3.50 16.48
CA LEU A 51 13.73 -2.59 15.39
C LEU A 51 13.97 -1.12 15.77
N ALA A 52 13.63 -0.72 16.98
CA ALA A 52 13.89 0.63 17.47
C ALA A 52 15.40 0.92 17.49
N ALA A 53 16.22 -0.02 17.91
CA ALA A 53 17.68 0.13 17.92
C ALA A 53 18.27 0.17 16.50
N GLN A 54 17.76 -0.63 15.55
CA GLN A 54 18.21 -0.61 14.15
C GLN A 54 17.99 0.75 13.47
N SER A 55 16.95 1.47 13.84
CA SER A 55 16.60 2.77 13.25
C SER A 55 17.16 3.97 14.02
N THR A 56 17.81 3.75 15.18
CA THR A 56 18.32 4.81 16.04
C THR A 56 19.84 4.97 15.87
N PRO A 57 20.33 6.10 15.29
CA PRO A 57 21.76 6.36 15.15
C PRO A 57 22.51 6.29 16.48
N GLY A 58 23.69 5.67 16.46
CA GLY A 58 24.54 5.53 17.65
C GLY A 58 24.28 4.28 18.50
N THR A 59 23.26 3.49 18.21
CA THR A 59 23.11 2.15 18.82
C THR A 59 23.98 1.12 18.10
N PRO A 60 24.39 0.02 18.78
CA PRO A 60 25.16 -1.04 18.14
C PRO A 60 24.44 -1.73 16.97
N GLN A 61 23.09 -1.70 16.96
CA GLN A 61 22.26 -2.32 15.94
C GLN A 61 21.96 -1.41 14.76
N TYR A 62 22.33 -0.13 14.80
CA TYR A 62 21.99 0.84 13.74
C TYR A 62 22.50 0.38 12.37
N GLY A 63 21.58 0.19 11.42
CA GLY A 63 21.89 -0.25 10.06
C GLY A 63 22.39 -1.70 9.95
N HIS A 64 22.30 -2.50 10.99
CA HIS A 64 22.64 -3.94 10.96
C HIS A 64 21.42 -4.75 10.58
N TRP A 65 21.33 -5.14 9.31
CA TRP A 65 20.19 -5.87 8.76
C TRP A 65 20.35 -7.39 8.96
N LEU A 66 19.26 -8.05 9.29
CA LEU A 66 19.23 -9.51 9.46
C LEU A 66 19.01 -10.20 8.11
N THR A 67 19.67 -11.33 7.90
CA THR A 67 19.24 -12.27 6.86
C THR A 67 17.94 -12.97 7.30
N PRO A 68 17.15 -13.57 6.37
CA PRO A 68 15.97 -14.35 6.72
C PRO A 68 16.26 -15.46 7.75
N ALA A 69 17.42 -16.13 7.62
CA ALA A 69 17.85 -17.17 8.56
C ALA A 69 18.15 -16.61 9.96
N GLN A 70 18.86 -15.48 10.05
CA GLN A 70 19.14 -14.80 11.33
C GLN A 70 17.85 -14.31 11.98
N TYR A 71 16.92 -13.75 11.18
CA TYR A 71 15.62 -13.35 11.68
C TYR A 71 14.84 -14.53 12.27
N SER A 72 14.71 -15.63 11.50
CA SER A 72 14.01 -16.84 11.96
C SER A 72 14.64 -17.41 13.23
N ALA A 73 15.99 -17.43 13.32
CA ALA A 73 16.72 -17.90 14.50
C ALA A 73 16.51 -17.01 15.72
N ALA A 74 16.42 -15.68 15.57
CA ALA A 74 16.29 -14.75 16.69
C ALA A 74 14.82 -14.57 17.12
N PHE A 75 13.89 -14.38 16.16
CA PHE A 75 12.54 -13.91 16.41
C PHE A 75 11.43 -14.80 15.82
N GLY A 76 11.75 -15.81 15.00
CA GLY A 76 10.77 -16.74 14.44
C GLY A 76 9.90 -17.40 15.50
N THR A 77 8.76 -17.95 15.13
CA THR A 77 7.89 -18.72 16.04
C THR A 77 8.70 -19.85 16.72
N ALA A 78 8.49 -20.06 18.00
CA ALA A 78 9.24 -21.04 18.78
C ALA A 78 9.07 -22.46 18.22
N PRO A 79 10.14 -23.28 18.14
CA PRO A 79 10.08 -24.62 17.56
C PRO A 79 9.05 -25.54 18.21
N GLU A 80 8.88 -25.46 19.53
CA GLU A 80 7.89 -26.21 20.28
C GLU A 80 6.45 -25.80 19.91
N THR A 81 6.21 -24.50 19.68
CA THR A 81 4.92 -23.99 19.18
C THR A 81 4.64 -24.50 17.78
N LEU A 82 5.63 -24.45 16.87
CA LEU A 82 5.50 -24.99 15.51
C LEU A 82 5.19 -26.49 15.52
N ALA A 83 5.85 -27.25 16.39
CA ALA A 83 5.63 -28.69 16.52
C ALA A 83 4.20 -29.00 17.00
N ALA A 84 3.70 -28.27 18.00
CA ALA A 84 2.36 -28.46 18.53
C ALA A 84 1.27 -28.12 17.49
N VAL A 85 1.42 -26.99 16.81
CA VAL A 85 0.51 -26.56 15.73
C VAL A 85 0.52 -27.55 14.57
N THR A 86 1.71 -27.99 14.14
CA THR A 86 1.85 -28.97 13.05
C THR A 86 1.16 -30.30 13.40
N ALA A 87 1.31 -30.77 14.64
CA ALA A 87 0.67 -31.99 15.07
C ALA A 87 -0.87 -31.89 15.04
N GLU A 88 -1.45 -30.78 15.50
CA GLU A 88 -2.91 -30.56 15.43
C GLU A 88 -3.41 -30.47 13.99
N LEU A 89 -2.73 -29.73 13.11
CA LEU A 89 -3.10 -29.61 11.70
C LEU A 89 -3.07 -30.98 11.00
N ASN A 90 -2.03 -31.75 11.21
CA ASN A 90 -1.92 -33.10 10.64
C ASN A 90 -3.03 -34.04 11.13
N GLN A 91 -3.44 -33.95 12.42
CA GLN A 91 -4.57 -34.71 12.95
C GLN A 91 -5.89 -34.31 12.29
N ALA A 92 -6.03 -33.05 11.86
CA ALA A 92 -7.17 -32.54 11.14
C ALA A 92 -7.12 -32.78 9.61
N GLY A 93 -6.15 -33.56 9.10
CA GLY A 93 -6.01 -33.80 7.66
C GLY A 93 -5.37 -32.65 6.87
N ILE A 94 -4.79 -31.66 7.57
CA ILE A 94 -4.16 -30.49 6.95
C ILE A 94 -2.65 -30.64 7.01
N ALA A 95 -2.01 -30.76 5.84
CA ALA A 95 -0.56 -30.94 5.71
C ALA A 95 0.17 -29.58 5.77
N VAL A 96 1.28 -29.50 6.46
CA VAL A 96 2.20 -28.35 6.40
C VAL A 96 3.11 -28.54 5.21
N LEU A 97 3.03 -27.65 4.22
CA LEU A 97 3.86 -27.66 3.01
C LEU A 97 5.17 -26.91 3.23
N GLU A 98 5.11 -25.78 3.93
CA GLU A 98 6.27 -24.95 4.23
C GLU A 98 6.13 -24.29 5.61
N THR A 99 7.23 -24.26 6.35
CA THR A 99 7.34 -23.49 7.59
C THR A 99 8.01 -22.16 7.30
N GLN A 100 7.30 -21.08 7.59
CA GLN A 100 7.77 -19.71 7.45
C GLN A 100 8.29 -19.20 8.83
N ALA A 101 8.95 -18.03 8.84
CA ALA A 101 9.46 -17.47 10.08
C ALA A 101 8.34 -17.22 11.13
N HIS A 102 7.16 -16.77 10.69
CA HIS A 102 5.99 -16.50 11.54
C HIS A 102 4.73 -17.10 10.93
N GLY A 103 4.77 -18.34 10.54
CA GLY A 103 3.60 -18.97 9.97
C GLY A 103 3.88 -20.27 9.27
N LEU A 104 2.83 -20.80 8.66
CA LEU A 104 2.81 -22.07 7.96
C LEU A 104 2.05 -21.88 6.65
N HIS A 105 2.61 -22.39 5.54
CA HIS A 105 1.85 -22.63 4.34
C HIS A 105 1.32 -24.06 4.39
N VAL A 106 0.02 -24.22 4.25
CA VAL A 106 -0.66 -25.48 4.51
C VAL A 106 -1.59 -25.87 3.37
N ALA A 107 -1.86 -27.18 3.24
CA ALA A 107 -2.84 -27.73 2.29
C ALA A 107 -3.73 -28.77 2.96
N GLY A 108 -5.00 -28.79 2.60
CA GLY A 108 -5.95 -29.80 3.06
C GLY A 108 -7.11 -29.96 2.09
N ALA A 109 -7.85 -31.05 2.19
CA ALA A 109 -9.12 -31.19 1.49
C ALA A 109 -10.12 -30.15 2.04
N ALA A 110 -10.94 -29.55 1.20
CA ALA A 110 -11.88 -28.49 1.59
C ALA A 110 -12.82 -28.95 2.73
N GLY A 111 -13.24 -30.19 2.73
CA GLY A 111 -14.04 -30.77 3.81
C GLY A 111 -13.30 -30.81 5.16
N ASP A 112 -12.03 -31.19 5.14
CA ASP A 112 -11.18 -31.24 6.34
C ASP A 112 -10.93 -29.83 6.90
N VAL A 113 -10.62 -28.87 6.01
CA VAL A 113 -10.42 -27.46 6.38
C VAL A 113 -11.70 -26.86 6.94
N ALA A 114 -12.85 -27.11 6.30
CA ALA A 114 -14.15 -26.64 6.76
C ALA A 114 -14.49 -27.20 8.16
N ALA A 115 -14.22 -28.48 8.39
CA ALA A 115 -14.44 -29.14 9.68
C ALA A 115 -13.47 -28.62 10.76
N ALA A 116 -12.18 -28.50 10.45
CA ALA A 116 -11.15 -28.07 11.39
C ALA A 116 -11.38 -26.64 11.92
N PHE A 117 -11.88 -25.75 11.06
CA PHE A 117 -12.05 -24.33 11.39
C PHE A 117 -13.52 -23.89 11.54
N ALA A 118 -14.47 -24.83 11.52
CA ALA A 118 -15.90 -24.59 11.58
C ALA A 118 -16.37 -23.57 10.52
N LEU A 119 -15.91 -23.73 9.28
CA LEU A 119 -16.24 -22.89 8.14
C LEU A 119 -17.20 -23.59 7.19
N GLU A 120 -18.02 -22.81 6.50
CA GLU A 120 -18.78 -23.21 5.34
C GLU A 120 -18.12 -22.58 4.10
N LEU A 121 -17.51 -23.41 3.24
CA LEU A 121 -16.70 -22.96 2.11
C LEU A 121 -17.49 -22.99 0.82
N GLN A 122 -17.40 -21.94 0.03
CA GLN A 122 -18.03 -21.80 -1.29
C GLN A 122 -17.09 -21.22 -2.31
N GLN A 123 -17.41 -21.41 -3.59
CA GLN A 123 -16.71 -20.74 -4.66
C GLN A 123 -17.11 -19.26 -4.69
N GLY A 124 -16.12 -18.37 -4.79
CA GLY A 124 -16.28 -16.95 -4.95
C GLY A 124 -15.47 -16.44 -6.14
N GLN A 125 -15.63 -15.17 -6.44
CA GLN A 125 -14.89 -14.51 -7.50
C GLN A 125 -14.34 -13.17 -6.97
N ALA A 126 -13.07 -12.90 -7.27
CA ALA A 126 -12.46 -11.60 -7.03
C ALA A 126 -12.99 -10.56 -8.03
N ARG A 127 -12.77 -9.28 -7.75
CA ARG A 127 -13.22 -8.16 -8.60
C ARG A 127 -12.63 -8.23 -10.01
N ASN A 128 -11.40 -8.68 -10.15
CA ASN A 128 -10.74 -8.90 -11.45
C ASN A 128 -11.17 -10.19 -12.17
N GLY A 129 -12.14 -10.93 -11.64
CA GLY A 129 -12.65 -12.18 -12.20
C GLY A 129 -11.91 -13.45 -11.77
N ALA A 130 -10.83 -13.36 -10.98
CA ALA A 130 -10.12 -14.53 -10.48
C ALA A 130 -11.01 -15.40 -9.57
N GLN A 131 -10.96 -16.71 -9.76
CA GLN A 131 -11.70 -17.65 -8.93
C GLN A 131 -11.01 -17.83 -7.57
N ARG A 132 -11.78 -17.83 -6.50
CA ARG A 132 -11.29 -17.99 -5.12
C ARG A 132 -12.24 -18.83 -4.28
N ILE A 133 -11.75 -19.35 -3.17
CA ILE A 133 -12.57 -20.01 -2.16
C ILE A 133 -12.80 -19.02 -1.03
N VAL A 134 -14.06 -18.90 -0.60
CA VAL A 134 -14.47 -17.95 0.43
C VAL A 134 -15.35 -18.66 1.46
N ALA A 135 -15.39 -18.12 2.67
CA ALA A 135 -16.35 -18.58 3.68
C ALA A 135 -17.74 -18.00 3.38
N ALA A 136 -18.74 -18.83 3.35
CA ALA A 136 -20.14 -18.45 3.11
C ALA A 136 -20.72 -17.59 4.25
N SER A 137 -20.28 -17.82 5.50
CA SER A 137 -20.71 -17.08 6.68
C SER A 137 -19.69 -16.03 7.09
N ALA A 138 -20.15 -14.96 7.75
CA ALA A 138 -19.28 -13.96 8.39
C ALA A 138 -18.56 -14.50 9.64
N SER A 139 -18.62 -15.81 9.91
CA SER A 139 -17.97 -16.44 11.06
C SER A 139 -16.46 -16.39 10.94
N ALA A 140 -15.77 -16.10 12.05
CA ALA A 140 -14.33 -16.25 12.12
C ALA A 140 -13.98 -17.75 12.15
N PRO A 141 -12.83 -18.16 11.59
CA PRO A 141 -12.31 -19.50 11.79
C PRO A 141 -12.20 -19.83 13.28
N THR A 142 -12.70 -20.99 13.68
CA THR A 142 -12.50 -21.50 15.04
C THR A 142 -11.07 -22.03 15.13
N LEU A 143 -10.27 -21.49 16.04
CA LEU A 143 -8.90 -21.94 16.23
C LEU A 143 -8.84 -23.15 17.18
N THR A 144 -8.02 -24.12 16.83
CA THR A 144 -7.66 -25.22 17.73
C THR A 144 -6.84 -24.71 18.93
N PRO A 145 -6.72 -25.46 20.03
CA PRO A 145 -5.99 -25.00 21.21
C PRO A 145 -4.54 -24.59 20.94
N ALA A 146 -3.77 -25.34 20.13
CA ALA A 146 -2.40 -24.98 19.81
C ALA A 146 -2.33 -23.75 18.91
N LEU A 147 -3.20 -23.62 17.91
CA LEU A 147 -3.32 -22.43 17.08
C LEU A 147 -3.70 -21.19 17.90
N ALA A 148 -4.67 -21.30 18.80
CA ALA A 148 -5.04 -20.21 19.69
C ALA A 148 -3.88 -19.77 20.60
N ALA A 149 -3.16 -20.72 21.21
CA ALA A 149 -1.99 -20.45 22.04
C ALA A 149 -0.83 -19.82 21.26
N ALA A 150 -0.69 -20.16 19.97
CA ALA A 150 0.30 -19.58 19.06
C ALA A 150 -0.09 -18.19 18.55
N GLY A 151 -1.26 -17.67 18.92
CA GLY A 151 -1.80 -16.41 18.40
C GLY A 151 -2.03 -16.46 16.89
N ALA A 152 -2.50 -17.61 16.40
CA ALA A 152 -2.70 -17.83 14.98
C ALA A 152 -3.75 -16.88 14.37
N ARG A 153 -3.51 -16.48 13.13
CA ARG A 153 -4.44 -15.71 12.30
C ARG A 153 -4.56 -16.37 10.94
N ILE A 154 -5.78 -16.70 10.57
CA ILE A 154 -6.13 -17.26 9.26
C ILE A 154 -6.79 -16.12 8.49
N VAL A 155 -6.05 -15.48 7.58
CA VAL A 155 -6.52 -14.36 6.76
C VAL A 155 -6.94 -14.87 5.37
N ALA A 156 -7.33 -16.14 5.30
CA ALA A 156 -7.88 -16.79 4.12
C ALA A 156 -9.43 -16.76 4.16
N PHE A 157 -10.04 -17.08 3.04
CA PHE A 157 -11.49 -17.31 2.89
C PHE A 157 -12.38 -16.09 3.14
N ASP A 158 -11.85 -14.87 3.20
CA ASP A 158 -12.67 -13.68 3.32
C ASP A 158 -13.36 -13.37 1.98
N ALA A 159 -14.69 -13.26 1.99
CA ALA A 159 -15.47 -12.95 0.79
C ALA A 159 -15.31 -11.48 0.35
N PHE A 160 -14.98 -10.59 1.26
CA PHE A 160 -14.84 -9.16 0.98
C PHE A 160 -13.42 -8.80 0.56
N GLU A 161 -13.25 -8.37 -0.69
CA GLU A 161 -11.99 -7.82 -1.21
C GLU A 161 -11.88 -6.34 -0.85
N ARG A 162 -11.10 -6.04 0.20
CA ARG A 162 -11.01 -4.71 0.81
C ARG A 162 -10.13 -3.76 0.02
N MET A 163 -9.07 -4.29 -0.59
CA MET A 163 -8.08 -3.49 -1.29
C MET A 163 -8.44 -3.32 -2.77
N ARG A 164 -7.98 -2.24 -3.36
CA ARG A 164 -8.08 -1.95 -4.80
C ARG A 164 -6.87 -1.15 -5.26
N ALA A 165 -6.52 -1.27 -6.54
CA ALA A 165 -5.58 -0.40 -7.21
C ALA A 165 -6.08 1.05 -7.19
N PHE A 166 -5.15 2.01 -7.08
CA PHE A 166 -5.51 3.42 -6.94
C PHE A 166 -5.37 4.22 -8.23
N ALA A 167 -4.47 3.83 -9.17
CA ALA A 167 -4.30 4.57 -10.41
C ALA A 167 -5.59 4.67 -11.21
N ARG A 168 -5.84 5.85 -11.73
CA ARG A 168 -6.99 6.11 -12.59
C ARG A 168 -6.58 6.82 -13.87
N PRO A 169 -7.15 6.42 -15.02
CA PRO A 169 -6.96 7.17 -16.26
C PRO A 169 -7.69 8.51 -16.18
N MET A 170 -7.07 9.53 -16.79
CA MET A 170 -7.75 10.77 -17.07
C MET A 170 -8.67 10.63 -18.30
N ALA A 171 -9.73 11.43 -18.35
CA ALA A 171 -10.58 11.52 -19.53
C ALA A 171 -9.79 12.06 -20.75
N GLY A 172 -9.77 11.30 -21.85
CA GLY A 172 -9.11 11.67 -23.11
C GLY A 172 -7.67 11.18 -23.22
N GLY A 173 -7.13 11.20 -24.44
CA GLY A 173 -5.74 10.82 -24.73
C GLY A 173 -4.73 11.78 -24.11
N ALA A 174 -3.60 11.25 -23.64
CA ALA A 174 -2.54 12.04 -23.02
C ALA A 174 -1.37 12.28 -23.98
N THR A 175 -0.79 13.46 -23.88
CA THR A 175 0.46 13.81 -24.55
C THR A 175 1.40 14.46 -23.54
N PRO A 176 2.72 14.19 -23.61
CA PRO A 176 3.68 14.93 -22.83
C PRO A 176 3.57 16.43 -23.10
N LYS A 177 3.48 17.24 -22.04
CA LYS A 177 3.16 18.68 -22.18
C LYS A 177 4.10 19.61 -21.41
N ASN A 178 5.14 19.12 -20.74
CA ASN A 178 6.04 19.97 -19.96
C ASN A 178 6.64 21.13 -20.75
N ALA A 179 6.98 20.89 -22.04
CA ALA A 179 7.50 21.91 -22.95
C ALA A 179 6.41 22.77 -23.63
N THR A 180 5.12 22.54 -23.34
CA THR A 180 3.98 23.23 -23.95
C THR A 180 2.93 23.73 -22.98
N SER A 181 2.99 23.32 -21.71
CA SER A 181 2.06 23.71 -20.65
C SER A 181 2.71 23.58 -19.27
N PRO A 182 2.46 24.50 -18.32
CA PRO A 182 2.96 24.42 -16.95
C PRO A 182 2.26 23.31 -16.13
N THR A 183 1.14 22.77 -16.58
CA THR A 183 0.30 21.77 -15.89
C THR A 183 0.02 20.57 -16.78
N GLY A 184 0.99 20.15 -17.58
CA GLY A 184 0.78 19.09 -18.57
C GLY A 184 0.96 17.69 -18.02
N GLY A 185 0.99 16.71 -18.93
CA GLY A 185 1.41 15.35 -18.65
C GLY A 185 2.92 15.28 -18.44
N TYR A 186 3.30 14.93 -17.24
CA TYR A 186 4.70 14.81 -16.87
C TYR A 186 5.23 13.41 -17.14
N LEU A 187 6.39 13.34 -17.77
CA LEU A 187 7.22 12.14 -17.75
C LEU A 187 8.06 12.11 -16.47
N ALA A 188 8.58 10.95 -16.07
CA ALA A 188 9.41 10.84 -14.87
C ALA A 188 10.66 11.75 -14.92
N THR A 189 11.18 12.06 -16.11
CA THR A 189 12.26 13.04 -16.31
C THR A 189 11.88 14.44 -15.85
N ASP A 190 10.63 14.84 -16.06
CA ASP A 190 10.12 16.15 -15.66
C ASP A 190 10.00 16.23 -14.14
N LEU A 191 9.46 15.18 -13.53
CA LEU A 191 9.34 15.08 -12.07
C LEU A 191 10.73 15.11 -11.41
N LYS A 192 11.69 14.34 -11.94
CA LYS A 192 13.05 14.30 -11.43
C LYS A 192 13.72 15.67 -11.47
N GLN A 193 13.52 16.44 -12.55
CA GLN A 193 14.04 17.80 -12.66
C GLN A 193 13.32 18.77 -11.71
N ALA A 194 11.98 18.76 -11.68
CA ALA A 194 11.19 19.66 -10.86
C ALA A 194 11.45 19.47 -9.35
N TYR A 195 11.69 18.24 -8.91
CA TYR A 195 12.02 17.93 -7.53
C TYR A 195 13.53 18.02 -7.21
N ASP A 196 14.31 18.69 -8.07
CA ASP A 196 15.78 18.85 -7.93
C ASP A 196 16.54 17.53 -7.78
N GLY A 197 16.11 16.49 -8.48
CA GLY A 197 16.79 15.21 -8.49
C GLY A 197 18.17 15.28 -9.15
N PRO A 198 19.13 14.47 -8.71
CA PRO A 198 20.43 14.36 -9.38
C PRO A 198 20.25 13.86 -10.81
N SER A 199 21.13 14.33 -11.72
CA SER A 199 21.08 13.92 -13.12
C SER A 199 21.29 12.41 -13.28
N TYR A 200 20.86 11.85 -14.41
CA TYR A 200 21.06 10.43 -14.74
C TYR A 200 22.53 10.03 -14.95
N GLN A 201 23.43 11.01 -15.08
CA GLN A 201 24.88 10.77 -15.08
C GLN A 201 25.45 10.63 -13.67
N ALA A 202 24.75 11.17 -12.65
CA ALA A 202 25.21 11.15 -11.27
C ALA A 202 24.65 9.95 -10.47
N LEU A 203 23.33 9.80 -10.47
CA LEU A 203 22.64 8.70 -9.74
C LEU A 203 21.53 8.10 -10.61
N THR A 204 21.47 6.78 -10.65
CA THR A 204 20.58 6.01 -11.51
C THR A 204 19.84 4.86 -10.79
N GLY A 205 20.08 4.69 -9.49
CA GLY A 205 19.59 3.51 -8.74
C GLY A 205 20.40 2.23 -9.01
N GLN A 206 21.59 2.35 -9.63
CA GLN A 206 22.39 1.17 -9.98
C GLN A 206 22.71 0.31 -8.77
N GLY A 207 22.50 -1.02 -8.93
CA GLY A 207 22.72 -2.00 -7.89
C GLY A 207 21.59 -2.04 -6.83
N ARG A 208 20.47 -1.36 -7.07
CA ARG A 208 19.26 -1.43 -6.22
C ARG A 208 18.18 -2.24 -6.91
N THR A 209 17.30 -2.81 -6.10
CA THR A 209 16.16 -3.60 -6.57
C THR A 209 14.87 -3.03 -5.96
N ILE A 210 13.93 -2.66 -6.82
CA ILE A 210 12.59 -2.22 -6.43
C ILE A 210 11.62 -3.35 -6.72
N ALA A 211 10.87 -3.81 -5.72
CA ALA A 211 9.76 -4.73 -5.91
C ALA A 211 8.44 -3.97 -6.05
N VAL A 212 7.61 -4.41 -6.98
CA VAL A 212 6.21 -4.01 -7.15
C VAL A 212 5.36 -5.25 -6.91
N LEU A 213 4.29 -5.14 -6.13
CA LEU A 213 3.32 -6.21 -5.88
C LEU A 213 1.98 -5.80 -6.47
N MET A 214 1.45 -6.58 -7.42
CA MET A 214 0.17 -6.26 -8.07
C MET A 214 -0.56 -7.51 -8.61
N SER A 215 -1.88 -7.36 -8.81
CA SER A 215 -2.76 -8.38 -9.41
C SER A 215 -2.96 -8.19 -10.92
N GLY A 216 -1.93 -7.77 -11.61
CA GLY A 216 -1.90 -7.60 -13.06
C GLY A 216 -0.46 -7.55 -13.58
N ASP A 217 -0.20 -8.20 -14.71
CA ASP A 217 1.11 -8.16 -15.37
C ASP A 217 1.20 -6.99 -16.36
N VAL A 218 2.38 -6.69 -16.84
CA VAL A 218 2.71 -5.60 -17.78
C VAL A 218 3.14 -6.13 -19.14
N GLN A 219 3.02 -5.31 -20.19
CA GLN A 219 3.65 -5.60 -21.48
C GLN A 219 5.05 -4.98 -21.54
N ASN A 220 6.05 -5.79 -21.90
CA ASN A 220 7.43 -5.30 -22.06
C ASN A 220 7.53 -4.21 -23.14
N SER A 221 6.69 -4.27 -24.19
CA SER A 221 6.63 -3.26 -25.24
C SER A 221 6.22 -1.88 -24.72
N ASP A 222 5.30 -1.83 -23.75
CA ASP A 222 4.82 -0.58 -23.17
C ASP A 222 5.94 0.05 -22.33
N ILE A 223 6.57 -0.74 -21.46
CA ILE A 223 7.74 -0.29 -20.67
C ILE A 223 8.86 0.20 -21.58
N GLN A 224 9.18 -0.54 -22.66
CA GLN A 224 10.20 -0.14 -23.62
C GLN A 224 9.83 1.19 -24.30
N SER A 225 8.56 1.34 -24.72
CA SER A 225 8.08 2.56 -25.37
C SER A 225 8.17 3.76 -24.43
N TYR A 226 7.75 3.61 -23.18
CA TYR A 226 7.88 4.64 -22.17
C TYR A 226 9.35 5.06 -21.94
N MET A 227 10.23 4.09 -21.70
CA MET A 227 11.66 4.38 -21.48
C MET A 227 12.32 5.04 -22.70
N THR A 228 11.89 4.68 -23.92
CA THR A 228 12.34 5.32 -25.16
C THR A 228 11.93 6.80 -25.22
N GLN A 229 10.71 7.15 -24.77
CA GLN A 229 10.28 8.55 -24.66
C GLN A 229 11.15 9.35 -23.69
N LEU A 230 11.69 8.71 -22.65
CA LEU A 230 12.63 9.33 -21.70
C LEU A 230 14.08 9.41 -22.23
N GLY A 231 14.39 8.75 -23.35
CA GLY A 231 15.77 8.58 -23.83
C GLY A 231 16.62 7.68 -22.94
N LEU A 232 16.01 6.73 -22.25
CA LEU A 232 16.61 5.82 -21.28
C LEU A 232 16.52 4.36 -21.73
N ALA A 233 17.43 3.52 -21.21
CA ALA A 233 17.37 2.08 -21.45
C ALA A 233 16.24 1.45 -20.64
N THR A 234 15.63 0.40 -21.20
CA THR A 234 14.63 -0.43 -20.50
C THR A 234 15.26 -1.09 -19.27
N PRO A 235 14.61 -1.06 -18.09
CA PRO A 235 15.13 -1.67 -16.88
C PRO A 235 15.15 -3.20 -16.98
N THR A 236 15.96 -3.85 -16.16
CA THR A 236 15.83 -5.29 -15.93
C THR A 236 14.52 -5.53 -15.18
N LEU A 237 13.60 -6.27 -15.79
CA LEU A 237 12.30 -6.62 -15.21
C LEU A 237 12.21 -8.14 -15.01
N THR A 238 12.04 -8.56 -13.76
CA THR A 238 11.84 -9.96 -13.36
C THR A 238 10.43 -10.14 -12.80
N ARG A 239 9.71 -11.15 -13.29
CA ARG A 239 8.38 -11.52 -12.77
C ARG A 239 8.50 -12.67 -11.79
N VAL A 240 7.73 -12.60 -10.69
CA VAL A 240 7.62 -13.66 -9.69
C VAL A 240 6.13 -13.93 -9.47
N GLU A 241 5.67 -15.07 -9.96
CA GLU A 241 4.29 -15.50 -9.73
C GLU A 241 4.14 -16.08 -8.31
N VAL A 242 3.10 -15.64 -7.59
CA VAL A 242 2.73 -16.13 -6.26
C VAL A 242 1.31 -16.66 -6.34
N ASN A 243 1.10 -17.91 -5.93
CA ASN A 243 -0.20 -18.59 -5.95
C ASN A 243 -0.90 -18.54 -7.34
N GLY A 244 -0.13 -18.76 -8.42
CA GLY A 244 -0.62 -18.71 -9.81
C GLY A 244 -0.55 -17.33 -10.46
N GLY A 245 -0.26 -16.28 -9.70
CA GLY A 245 -0.02 -14.94 -10.24
C GLY A 245 -1.19 -14.33 -11.00
N ALA A 246 -0.92 -13.26 -11.72
CA ALA A 246 -1.87 -12.60 -12.62
C ALA A 246 -1.32 -12.50 -14.04
N LYS A 247 -2.21 -12.36 -15.02
CA LYS A 247 -1.85 -12.17 -16.43
C LYS A 247 -2.11 -10.71 -16.83
N TYR A 248 -1.42 -10.28 -17.87
CA TYR A 248 -1.72 -9.00 -18.50
C TYR A 248 -3.11 -8.98 -19.11
N SER A 249 -3.83 -7.88 -18.91
CA SER A 249 -5.07 -7.57 -19.62
C SER A 249 -5.24 -6.06 -19.80
N ALA A 250 -5.51 -5.62 -21.02
CA ALA A 250 -5.75 -4.21 -21.32
C ALA A 250 -7.05 -3.64 -20.69
N SER A 251 -7.89 -4.48 -20.12
CA SER A 251 -9.12 -4.11 -19.41
C SER A 251 -9.03 -4.33 -17.90
N ASN A 252 -7.84 -4.67 -17.36
CA ASN A 252 -7.64 -4.94 -15.95
C ASN A 252 -6.94 -3.74 -15.28
N ASP A 253 -7.57 -3.17 -14.26
CA ASP A 253 -7.02 -2.06 -13.48
C ASP A 253 -5.67 -2.43 -12.84
N GLY A 254 -5.48 -3.70 -12.44
CA GLY A 254 -4.21 -4.17 -11.93
C GLY A 254 -3.06 -4.15 -12.96
N SER A 255 -3.36 -4.38 -14.26
CA SER A 255 -2.35 -4.24 -15.32
C SER A 255 -2.01 -2.79 -15.62
N PHE A 256 -3.00 -1.89 -15.57
CA PHE A 256 -2.77 -0.44 -15.66
C PHE A 256 -1.91 0.02 -14.49
N GLU A 257 -2.27 -0.33 -13.26
CA GLU A 257 -1.51 0.00 -12.06
C GLU A 257 -0.08 -0.51 -12.10
N ALA A 258 0.12 -1.81 -12.42
CA ALA A 258 1.45 -2.40 -12.50
C ALA A 258 2.35 -1.71 -13.53
N THR A 259 1.77 -1.30 -14.67
CA THR A 259 2.50 -0.60 -15.72
C THR A 259 2.97 0.77 -15.23
N LEU A 260 2.07 1.53 -14.59
CA LEU A 260 2.40 2.82 -13.97
C LEU A 260 3.52 2.68 -12.93
N ASP A 261 3.43 1.69 -12.03
CA ASP A 261 4.41 1.45 -10.99
C ASP A 261 5.80 1.16 -11.55
N VAL A 262 5.89 0.30 -12.55
CA VAL A 262 7.15 -0.04 -13.22
C VAL A 262 7.73 1.19 -13.94
N GLU A 263 6.92 1.92 -14.70
CA GLU A 263 7.35 3.08 -15.48
C GLU A 263 7.85 4.23 -14.59
N GLN A 264 7.11 4.57 -13.53
CA GLN A 264 7.49 5.66 -12.64
C GLN A 264 8.75 5.30 -11.82
N SER A 265 8.83 4.08 -11.29
CA SER A 265 10.02 3.61 -10.57
C SER A 265 11.26 3.60 -11.46
N ALA A 266 11.16 3.00 -12.66
CA ALA A 266 12.26 2.93 -13.62
C ALA A 266 12.62 4.31 -14.19
N GLY A 267 11.64 5.17 -14.42
CA GLY A 267 11.88 6.53 -14.90
C GLY A 267 12.68 7.37 -13.92
N MET A 268 12.46 7.22 -12.62
CA MET A 268 13.22 7.91 -11.58
C MET A 268 14.60 7.28 -11.34
N ALA A 269 14.71 5.95 -11.40
CA ALA A 269 15.93 5.18 -11.12
C ALA A 269 16.22 4.12 -12.22
N PRO A 270 16.65 4.53 -13.43
CA PRO A 270 16.64 3.70 -14.64
C PRO A 270 17.61 2.51 -14.64
N LYS A 271 18.52 2.42 -13.68
CA LYS A 271 19.42 1.26 -13.51
C LYS A 271 19.10 0.43 -12.26
N ALA A 272 18.01 0.75 -11.55
CA ALA A 272 17.45 -0.17 -10.57
C ALA A 272 16.84 -1.37 -11.31
N ALA A 273 17.02 -2.58 -10.76
CA ALA A 273 16.28 -3.74 -11.20
C ALA A 273 14.84 -3.66 -10.67
N ILE A 274 13.86 -4.07 -11.49
CA ILE A 274 12.46 -4.14 -11.06
C ILE A 274 12.09 -5.62 -10.92
N MET A 275 11.51 -5.98 -9.77
CA MET A 275 10.88 -7.29 -9.53
C MET A 275 9.37 -7.09 -9.41
N LEU A 276 8.61 -7.62 -10.36
CA LEU A 276 7.15 -7.58 -10.34
C LEU A 276 6.63 -8.89 -9.72
N TYR A 277 6.13 -8.81 -8.50
CA TYR A 277 5.47 -9.90 -7.80
C TYR A 277 3.98 -9.90 -8.17
N LEU A 278 3.53 -10.99 -8.77
CA LEU A 278 2.20 -11.14 -9.31
C LEU A 278 1.37 -12.03 -8.40
N VAL A 279 0.26 -11.50 -7.92
CA VAL A 279 -0.73 -12.22 -7.10
C VAL A 279 -2.05 -12.33 -7.85
N PRO A 280 -2.90 -13.36 -7.57
CA PRO A 280 -4.14 -13.58 -8.32
C PRO A 280 -5.14 -12.43 -8.24
N ASP A 281 -5.23 -11.80 -7.08
CA ASP A 281 -6.17 -10.71 -6.76
C ASP A 281 -5.63 -9.82 -5.64
N LEU A 282 -6.36 -8.77 -5.25
CA LEU A 282 -6.01 -7.89 -4.12
C LEU A 282 -6.77 -8.24 -2.83
N SER A 283 -7.12 -9.52 -2.61
CA SER A 283 -7.55 -9.98 -1.30
C SER A 283 -6.40 -9.93 -0.28
N ASP A 284 -6.75 -9.80 1.00
CA ASP A 284 -5.75 -9.80 2.07
C ASP A 284 -4.87 -11.07 2.03
N ALA A 285 -5.45 -12.24 1.72
CA ALA A 285 -4.71 -13.49 1.58
C ALA A 285 -3.65 -13.43 0.47
N SER A 286 -4.03 -12.97 -0.72
CA SER A 286 -3.12 -12.86 -1.87
C SER A 286 -2.00 -11.83 -1.61
N ILE A 287 -2.35 -10.68 -1.05
CA ILE A 287 -1.37 -9.63 -0.73
C ILE A 287 -0.38 -10.11 0.34
N LEU A 288 -0.86 -10.73 1.44
CA LEU A 288 -0.01 -11.25 2.50
C LEU A 288 0.93 -12.35 1.99
N ALA A 289 0.45 -13.25 1.13
CA ALA A 289 1.28 -14.26 0.47
C ALA A 289 2.39 -13.60 -0.39
N GLY A 290 2.02 -12.58 -1.19
CA GLY A 290 2.97 -11.81 -1.99
C GLY A 290 4.04 -11.11 -1.15
N LEU A 291 3.64 -10.41 -0.09
CA LEU A 291 4.54 -9.74 0.85
C LEU A 291 5.45 -10.74 1.57
N THR A 292 4.90 -11.87 2.03
CA THR A 292 5.67 -12.95 2.65
C THR A 292 6.74 -13.49 1.69
N ARG A 293 6.40 -13.66 0.40
CA ARG A 293 7.34 -14.07 -0.63
C ARG A 293 8.44 -13.04 -0.85
N ILE A 294 8.12 -11.75 -0.96
CA ILE A 294 9.10 -10.66 -1.11
C ILE A 294 10.11 -10.67 0.05
N VAL A 295 9.61 -10.73 1.29
CA VAL A 295 10.45 -10.69 2.50
C VAL A 295 11.27 -11.97 2.66
N SER A 296 10.74 -13.13 2.26
CA SER A 296 11.46 -14.41 2.30
C SER A 296 12.53 -14.50 1.22
N ASP A 297 12.26 -14.04 0.00
CA ASP A 297 13.25 -13.94 -1.08
C ASP A 297 14.39 -12.98 -0.71
N ASN A 298 14.11 -11.93 0.06
CA ASN A 298 15.06 -10.91 0.51
C ASN A 298 15.93 -10.30 -0.61
N LYS A 299 15.37 -10.22 -1.83
CA LYS A 299 16.05 -9.68 -3.02
C LYS A 299 15.76 -8.21 -3.27
N ALA A 300 14.63 -7.72 -2.80
CA ALA A 300 14.24 -6.33 -2.91
C ALA A 300 14.90 -5.48 -1.81
N ASP A 301 15.31 -4.27 -2.17
CA ASP A 301 15.74 -3.24 -1.24
C ASP A 301 14.55 -2.35 -0.85
N ILE A 302 13.67 -2.09 -1.83
CA ILE A 302 12.50 -1.22 -1.71
C ILE A 302 11.27 -1.97 -2.25
N VAL A 303 10.12 -1.78 -1.61
CA VAL A 303 8.82 -2.32 -2.06
C VAL A 303 7.86 -1.15 -2.27
N SER A 304 7.25 -1.05 -3.45
CA SER A 304 6.21 -0.09 -3.80
C SER A 304 4.86 -0.78 -3.87
N LEU A 305 3.88 -0.26 -3.12
CA LEU A 305 2.52 -0.80 -3.02
C LEU A 305 1.52 0.30 -3.37
N SER A 306 0.91 0.20 -4.55
CA SER A 306 -0.01 1.19 -5.10
C SER A 306 -1.47 0.73 -5.02
N PHE A 307 -1.84 0.13 -3.90
CA PHE A 307 -3.20 -0.30 -3.60
C PHE A 307 -3.55 -0.02 -2.14
N GLY A 308 -4.83 -0.04 -1.85
CA GLY A 308 -5.31 0.10 -0.48
C GLY A 308 -6.83 0.10 -0.38
N GLY A 309 -7.30 0.29 0.84
CA GLY A 309 -8.71 0.40 1.16
C GLY A 309 -8.93 1.05 2.53
N CYS A 310 -10.17 1.45 2.81
CA CYS A 310 -10.50 2.04 4.11
C CYS A 310 -10.10 1.13 5.26
N GLU A 311 -9.32 1.61 6.24
CA GLU A 311 -8.93 0.78 7.39
C GLU A 311 -10.12 0.35 8.26
N LYS A 312 -11.24 1.10 8.24
CA LYS A 312 -12.48 0.73 8.95
C LYS A 312 -13.13 -0.54 8.40
N PHE A 313 -12.77 -0.98 7.19
CA PHE A 313 -13.23 -2.25 6.63
C PHE A 313 -12.85 -3.47 7.50
N TYR A 314 -11.88 -3.32 8.38
CA TYR A 314 -11.48 -4.36 9.33
C TYR A 314 -12.27 -4.32 10.64
N SER A 315 -13.11 -3.30 10.87
CA SER A 315 -13.94 -3.19 12.05
C SER A 315 -15.21 -4.06 11.97
N ALA A 316 -15.77 -4.35 13.14
CA ALA A 316 -17.02 -5.09 13.27
C ALA A 316 -18.19 -4.49 12.47
N ALA A 317 -18.20 -3.15 12.28
CA ALA A 317 -19.26 -2.46 11.54
C ALA A 317 -19.34 -2.83 10.05
N TYR A 318 -18.24 -3.30 9.45
CA TYR A 318 -18.18 -3.73 8.05
C TYR A 318 -18.17 -5.26 7.89
N ASN A 319 -18.08 -6.00 8.99
CA ASN A 319 -17.91 -7.46 8.98
C ASN A 319 -19.00 -8.18 9.79
N ASN A 320 -20.25 -7.67 9.75
CA ASN A 320 -21.42 -8.28 10.45
C ASN A 320 -21.17 -8.52 11.95
N GLY A 321 -20.52 -7.58 12.64
CA GLY A 321 -20.22 -7.68 14.06
C GLY A 321 -18.89 -8.37 14.40
N ARG A 322 -18.16 -8.89 13.40
CA ARG A 322 -16.85 -9.53 13.58
C ARG A 322 -15.71 -8.52 13.47
N ASP A 323 -14.76 -8.54 14.38
CA ASP A 323 -13.48 -7.84 14.24
C ASP A 323 -12.55 -8.61 13.30
N ALA A 324 -12.10 -7.97 12.23
CA ALA A 324 -11.16 -8.49 11.25
C ALA A 324 -9.78 -7.83 11.33
N SER A 325 -9.50 -7.04 12.39
CA SER A 325 -8.24 -6.31 12.56
C SER A 325 -6.99 -7.20 12.65
N GLY A 326 -7.17 -8.50 12.90
CA GLY A 326 -6.09 -9.48 12.84
C GLY A 326 -5.32 -9.49 11.50
N ALA A 327 -5.98 -9.15 10.39
CA ALA A 327 -5.31 -8.97 9.11
C ALA A 327 -4.32 -7.80 9.13
N LEU A 328 -4.67 -6.67 9.75
CA LEU A 328 -3.75 -5.52 9.90
C LEU A 328 -2.53 -5.87 10.75
N VAL A 329 -2.70 -6.70 11.78
CA VAL A 329 -1.59 -7.22 12.58
C VAL A 329 -0.67 -8.11 11.72
N SER A 330 -1.23 -8.92 10.82
CA SER A 330 -0.43 -9.75 9.91
C SER A 330 0.37 -8.91 8.92
N TYR A 331 -0.21 -7.83 8.36
CA TYR A 331 0.51 -6.86 7.54
C TYR A 331 1.68 -6.24 8.32
N GLU A 332 1.41 -5.73 9.53
CA GLU A 332 2.43 -5.09 10.36
C GLU A 332 3.61 -6.02 10.64
N GLN A 333 3.35 -7.28 11.01
CA GLN A 333 4.40 -8.25 11.28
C GLN A 333 5.29 -8.55 10.07
N ILE A 334 4.71 -8.59 8.86
CA ILE A 334 5.49 -8.79 7.63
C ILE A 334 6.33 -7.55 7.32
N PHE A 335 5.79 -6.35 7.48
CA PHE A 335 6.54 -5.11 7.28
C PHE A 335 7.67 -4.95 8.30
N GLU A 336 7.42 -5.23 9.58
CA GLU A 336 8.44 -5.23 10.63
C GLU A 336 9.57 -6.22 10.31
N ARG A 337 9.22 -7.44 9.87
CA ARG A 337 10.21 -8.43 9.44
C ARG A 337 11.05 -7.94 8.28
N GLY A 338 10.42 -7.37 7.25
CA GLY A 338 11.13 -6.79 6.10
C GLY A 338 12.03 -5.62 6.51
N ASN A 339 11.55 -4.73 7.39
CA ASN A 339 12.35 -3.64 7.95
C ASN A 339 13.58 -4.16 8.71
N ALA A 340 13.43 -5.24 9.50
CA ALA A 340 14.55 -5.89 10.17
C ALA A 340 15.61 -6.44 9.20
N GLN A 341 15.22 -6.75 7.97
CA GLN A 341 16.08 -7.18 6.87
C GLN A 341 16.59 -6.00 6.02
N GLY A 342 16.23 -4.77 6.37
CA GLY A 342 16.63 -3.54 5.67
C GLY A 342 15.73 -3.16 4.50
N ILE A 343 14.63 -3.86 4.26
CA ILE A 343 13.67 -3.55 3.18
C ILE A 343 12.85 -2.31 3.55
N THR A 344 12.76 -1.35 2.64
CA THR A 344 11.90 -0.16 2.78
C THR A 344 10.56 -0.40 2.11
N PHE A 345 9.44 -0.22 2.84
CA PHE A 345 8.09 -0.31 2.28
C PHE A 345 7.49 1.07 2.08
N LEU A 346 7.01 1.31 0.87
CA LEU A 346 6.31 2.53 0.46
C LEU A 346 4.89 2.16 0.05
N VAL A 347 3.91 2.86 0.59
CA VAL A 347 2.50 2.55 0.36
C VAL A 347 1.74 3.82 -0.01
N ALA A 348 0.96 3.75 -1.08
CA ALA A 348 0.07 4.83 -1.49
C ALA A 348 -0.95 5.14 -0.39
N SER A 349 -1.07 6.42 -0.01
CA SER A 349 -1.89 6.83 1.15
C SER A 349 -3.40 6.85 0.87
N GLY A 350 -3.79 6.61 -0.40
CA GLY A 350 -5.18 6.61 -0.85
C GLY A 350 -5.54 7.84 -1.68
N ASP A 351 -6.63 7.75 -2.40
CA ASP A 351 -7.03 8.71 -3.43
C ASP A 351 -8.36 9.42 -3.14
N GLU A 352 -9.07 9.04 -2.10
CA GLU A 352 -10.34 9.66 -1.71
C GLU A 352 -10.16 10.73 -0.62
N GLY A 353 -8.98 11.33 -0.54
CA GLY A 353 -8.65 12.38 0.42
C GLY A 353 -8.76 11.89 1.88
N GLY A 354 -9.33 12.70 2.76
CA GLY A 354 -9.64 12.33 4.15
C GLY A 354 -10.92 11.51 4.30
N LEU A 355 -11.62 11.17 3.19
CA LEU A 355 -12.91 10.51 3.13
C LEU A 355 -12.80 9.11 2.50
N GLN A 356 -11.90 8.28 3.00
CA GLN A 356 -11.55 6.99 2.41
C GLN A 356 -12.64 5.89 2.56
N CYS A 357 -13.66 6.11 3.39
CA CYS A 357 -14.54 5.04 3.85
C CYS A 357 -15.97 5.20 3.33
N PRO A 358 -16.48 4.31 2.46
CA PRO A 358 -17.93 4.20 2.24
C PRO A 358 -18.66 3.92 3.56
N ALA A 359 -19.85 4.51 3.75
CA ALA A 359 -20.68 4.18 4.90
C ALA A 359 -21.03 2.67 4.90
N PRO A 360 -21.07 1.96 6.06
CA PRO A 360 -21.36 0.50 6.10
C PRO A 360 -22.66 0.10 5.40
N ALA A 361 -23.68 0.96 5.47
CA ALA A 361 -24.98 0.72 4.83
C ALA A 361 -24.93 0.71 3.29
N TYR A 362 -23.88 1.25 2.68
CA TYR A 362 -23.64 1.17 1.25
C TYR A 362 -23.47 -0.29 0.80
N PHE A 363 -22.70 -1.09 1.54
CA PHE A 363 -22.52 -2.52 1.24
C PHE A 363 -23.81 -3.35 1.43
N ASN A 364 -24.78 -2.80 2.15
CA ASN A 364 -26.13 -3.35 2.27
C ASN A 364 -27.11 -2.81 1.21
N LYS A 365 -26.59 -2.25 0.11
CA LYS A 365 -27.34 -1.70 -1.04
C LYS A 365 -28.31 -0.58 -0.66
N LYS A 366 -28.09 0.13 0.45
CA LYS A 366 -28.90 1.30 0.80
C LYS A 366 -28.48 2.50 -0.04
N SER A 367 -29.44 3.10 -0.73
CA SER A 367 -29.22 4.36 -1.49
C SER A 367 -28.98 5.55 -0.55
N GLY A 368 -28.44 6.65 -1.09
CA GLY A 368 -28.23 7.89 -0.36
C GLY A 368 -27.06 7.83 0.63
N GLN A 369 -26.13 6.87 0.47
CA GLN A 369 -24.97 6.76 1.33
C GLN A 369 -23.85 7.71 0.88
N VAL A 370 -22.98 8.04 1.84
CA VAL A 370 -21.90 9.01 1.67
C VAL A 370 -20.55 8.41 2.04
N TRP A 371 -19.49 9.07 1.59
CA TRP A 371 -18.15 8.81 2.04
C TRP A 371 -17.96 9.34 3.47
N LEU A 372 -17.22 8.61 4.29
CA LEU A 372 -16.90 8.92 5.68
C LEU A 372 -15.40 9.14 5.86
N ALA A 373 -15.06 9.90 6.89
CA ALA A 373 -13.67 10.08 7.32
C ALA A 373 -12.98 8.74 7.61
N GLY A 374 -11.72 8.62 7.21
CA GLY A 374 -10.89 7.44 7.47
C GLY A 374 -9.58 7.51 6.71
N ALA A 375 -8.61 6.72 7.14
CA ALA A 375 -7.33 6.54 6.48
C ALA A 375 -7.30 5.22 5.68
N SER A 376 -6.30 5.04 4.85
CA SER A 376 -6.14 3.85 3.99
C SER A 376 -5.23 2.82 4.65
N ALA A 377 -5.66 1.55 4.70
CA ALA A 377 -4.79 0.41 4.95
C ALA A 377 -4.23 -0.12 3.61
N PRO A 378 -2.99 -0.66 3.56
CA PRO A 378 -2.06 -0.84 4.67
C PRO A 378 -1.18 0.38 4.99
N ALA A 379 -1.40 1.55 4.37
CA ALA A 379 -0.61 2.77 4.57
C ALA A 379 -0.59 3.27 6.04
N VAL A 380 -1.60 2.91 6.84
CA VAL A 380 -1.66 3.23 8.28
C VAL A 380 -0.67 2.46 9.14
N SER A 381 0.00 1.44 8.60
CA SER A 381 1.02 0.68 9.35
C SER A 381 2.17 1.60 9.79
N PRO A 382 2.66 1.51 11.04
CA PRO A 382 3.86 2.20 11.50
C PRO A 382 5.15 1.78 10.79
N SER A 383 5.16 0.59 10.21
CA SER A 383 6.34 0.01 9.56
C SER A 383 6.47 0.33 8.07
N VAL A 384 5.58 1.17 7.52
CA VAL A 384 5.66 1.65 6.15
C VAL A 384 5.76 3.17 6.08
N THR A 385 6.25 3.69 4.94
CA THR A 385 6.16 5.10 4.60
C THR A 385 4.94 5.32 3.71
N ALA A 386 3.96 6.05 4.21
CA ALA A 386 2.75 6.42 3.47
C ALA A 386 3.03 7.60 2.54
N VAL A 387 2.78 7.43 1.25
CA VAL A 387 3.07 8.44 0.21
C VAL A 387 1.78 9.07 -0.28
N GLY A 388 1.61 10.34 -0.02
CA GLY A 388 0.52 11.18 -0.49
C GLY A 388 0.84 11.91 -1.81
N GLY A 389 0.03 12.91 -2.15
CA GLY A 389 0.18 13.51 -3.46
C GLY A 389 -0.23 14.97 -3.59
N THR A 390 0.28 15.58 -4.66
CA THR A 390 0.06 16.98 -5.05
C THR A 390 -0.29 17.12 -6.52
N ASN A 391 -0.63 18.34 -6.93
CA ASN A 391 -0.65 18.82 -8.30
C ASN A 391 0.56 19.75 -8.52
N LEU A 392 1.55 19.27 -9.26
CA LEU A 392 2.77 20.01 -9.59
C LEU A 392 2.52 21.01 -10.71
N VAL A 393 3.12 22.18 -10.61
CA VAL A 393 3.22 23.21 -11.64
C VAL A 393 4.68 23.48 -11.93
N THR A 394 5.11 23.36 -13.19
CA THR A 394 6.46 23.63 -13.64
C THR A 394 6.54 24.87 -14.50
N SER A 395 7.73 25.41 -14.70
CA SER A 395 7.95 26.46 -15.69
C SER A 395 7.66 25.93 -17.10
N TYR A 396 7.02 26.77 -17.91
CA TYR A 396 6.80 26.52 -19.32
C TYR A 396 7.70 27.42 -20.17
N ILE A 397 8.58 26.80 -20.95
CA ILE A 397 9.40 27.48 -21.93
C ILE A 397 9.27 26.71 -23.24
N ARG A 398 8.61 27.30 -24.24
CA ARG A 398 8.39 26.65 -25.53
C ARG A 398 9.70 26.19 -26.18
N GLY A 399 9.77 24.92 -26.53
CA GLY A 399 10.96 24.31 -27.12
C GLY A 399 12.05 23.91 -26.12
N SER A 400 11.81 24.11 -24.82
CA SER A 400 12.70 23.61 -23.75
C SER A 400 12.29 22.19 -23.32
N THR A 401 13.26 21.39 -22.90
CA THR A 401 13.04 20.11 -22.21
C THR A 401 13.22 20.24 -20.69
N ALA A 402 13.44 21.47 -20.19
CA ALA A 402 13.63 21.73 -18.76
C ALA A 402 12.30 21.88 -18.06
N SER A 403 12.13 21.16 -16.95
CA SER A 403 10.99 21.23 -16.02
C SER A 403 11.46 21.75 -14.67
N THR A 404 11.31 23.07 -14.46
CA THR A 404 11.69 23.70 -13.19
C THR A 404 10.47 23.83 -12.30
N TYR A 405 10.59 23.47 -11.04
CA TYR A 405 9.55 23.66 -10.03
C TYR A 405 9.10 25.12 -9.95
N VAL A 406 7.81 25.36 -9.98
CA VAL A 406 7.18 26.66 -9.76
C VAL A 406 6.37 26.65 -8.49
N SER A 407 5.42 25.74 -8.39
CA SER A 407 4.54 25.61 -7.22
C SER A 407 3.86 24.23 -7.21
N GLU A 408 3.24 23.94 -6.10
CA GLU A 408 2.33 22.79 -5.94
C GLU A 408 1.08 23.24 -5.20
N ASN A 409 0.00 22.49 -5.37
CA ASN A 409 -1.18 22.54 -4.52
C ASN A 409 -1.69 21.12 -4.27
N ALA A 410 -2.47 20.94 -3.21
CA ALA A 410 -3.08 19.66 -2.84
C ALA A 410 -4.61 19.79 -2.69
N TYR A 411 -5.22 20.63 -3.51
CA TYR A 411 -6.68 20.74 -3.54
C TYR A 411 -7.28 19.51 -4.24
N GLY A 412 -8.16 18.82 -3.52
CA GLY A 412 -8.93 17.71 -4.05
C GLY A 412 -10.02 18.16 -5.00
N ASP A 413 -10.46 17.24 -5.87
CA ASP A 413 -11.54 17.43 -6.82
C ASP A 413 -12.80 16.68 -6.32
N PRO A 414 -13.99 17.33 -6.25
CA PRO A 414 -15.22 16.64 -5.88
C PRO A 414 -15.52 15.52 -6.89
N LEU A 415 -15.85 14.33 -6.38
CA LEU A 415 -16.23 13.19 -7.18
C LEU A 415 -17.72 13.24 -7.56
N THR A 416 -18.05 12.84 -8.77
CA THR A 416 -19.43 12.52 -9.14
C THR A 416 -19.89 11.27 -8.38
N PRO A 417 -21.20 11.17 -8.03
CA PRO A 417 -21.70 9.98 -7.37
C PRO A 417 -21.40 8.71 -8.19
N SER A 418 -20.65 7.78 -7.61
CA SER A 418 -20.16 6.55 -8.25
C SER A 418 -20.40 5.32 -7.38
N ASP A 419 -20.24 4.14 -7.96
CA ASP A 419 -20.30 2.84 -7.28
C ASP A 419 -18.91 2.18 -7.32
N PRO A 420 -17.98 2.57 -6.42
CA PRO A 420 -16.58 2.13 -6.49
C PRO A 420 -16.35 0.66 -6.12
N TYR A 421 -17.37 -0.03 -5.62
CA TYR A 421 -17.29 -1.45 -5.20
C TYR A 421 -18.36 -2.32 -5.89
N ASP A 422 -19.02 -1.82 -6.93
CA ASP A 422 -20.00 -2.55 -7.76
C ASP A 422 -21.13 -3.20 -6.95
N VAL A 423 -21.59 -2.53 -5.90
CA VAL A 423 -22.68 -3.03 -5.04
C VAL A 423 -24.08 -2.70 -5.58
N GLY A 424 -24.17 -1.89 -6.65
CA GLY A 424 -25.41 -1.54 -7.32
C GLY A 424 -26.07 -0.24 -6.81
N VAL A 425 -25.42 0.51 -5.91
CA VAL A 425 -25.87 1.84 -5.45
C VAL A 425 -24.69 2.83 -5.45
N LYS A 426 -25.01 4.13 -5.53
CA LYS A 426 -23.98 5.16 -5.62
C LYS A 426 -23.68 5.80 -4.27
N LEU A 427 -22.41 6.11 -4.06
CA LEU A 427 -21.90 6.98 -2.98
C LEU A 427 -21.80 8.43 -3.49
N SER A 428 -22.05 9.39 -2.60
CA SER A 428 -21.91 10.82 -2.90
C SER A 428 -21.00 11.50 -1.85
N GLY A 429 -20.62 12.77 -2.12
CA GLY A 429 -19.82 13.59 -1.21
C GLY A 429 -18.36 13.17 -1.10
N GLY A 430 -17.84 12.38 -2.05
CA GLY A 430 -16.42 12.02 -2.13
C GLY A 430 -15.55 13.11 -2.73
N TYR A 431 -14.25 12.99 -2.48
CA TYR A 431 -13.21 13.84 -3.06
C TYR A 431 -12.13 12.95 -3.67
N TRP A 432 -11.62 13.34 -4.82
CA TRP A 432 -10.36 12.85 -5.35
C TRP A 432 -9.23 13.70 -4.77
N GLY A 433 -8.21 13.09 -4.20
CA GLY A 433 -7.05 13.82 -3.68
C GLY A 433 -6.22 12.98 -2.73
N SER A 434 -5.11 13.54 -2.29
CA SER A 434 -4.17 12.89 -1.37
C SER A 434 -4.87 12.33 -0.14
N GLY A 435 -4.80 11.01 0.04
CA GLY A 435 -5.35 10.31 1.19
C GLY A 435 -4.58 10.62 2.46
N GLY A 436 -5.30 10.66 3.58
CA GLY A 436 -4.67 10.87 4.88
C GLY A 436 -5.66 10.96 6.03
N GLY A 437 -5.13 10.85 7.22
CA GLY A 437 -5.89 10.88 8.46
C GLY A 437 -5.23 10.07 9.56
N PRO A 438 -5.80 10.08 10.79
CA PRO A 438 -5.31 9.24 11.87
C PRO A 438 -5.85 7.81 11.71
N SER A 439 -5.00 6.82 11.96
CA SER A 439 -5.42 5.43 12.14
C SER A 439 -6.40 5.28 13.29
N ILE A 440 -7.28 4.30 13.22
CA ILE A 440 -8.12 3.89 14.36
C ILE A 440 -7.54 2.67 15.10
N TYR A 441 -6.52 2.02 14.54
CA TYR A 441 -5.92 0.80 15.10
C TYR A 441 -4.51 1.03 15.65
N PHE A 442 -3.66 1.78 14.94
CA PHE A 442 -2.25 1.95 15.29
C PHE A 442 -2.02 3.24 16.07
N ALA A 443 -1.35 3.13 17.22
CA ALA A 443 -0.86 4.29 17.96
C ALA A 443 0.24 5.02 17.18
N ALA A 444 0.41 6.32 17.46
CA ALA A 444 1.49 7.10 16.88
C ALA A 444 2.84 6.50 17.27
N PRO A 445 3.71 6.12 16.30
CA PRO A 445 5.05 5.64 16.60
C PRO A 445 5.91 6.79 17.16
N THR A 446 6.95 6.42 17.89
CA THR A 446 7.82 7.38 18.61
C THR A 446 8.43 8.44 17.69
N TRP A 447 8.75 8.09 16.44
CA TRP A 447 9.31 9.02 15.47
C TRP A 447 8.30 10.09 15.00
N GLN A 448 6.98 9.86 15.08
CA GLN A 448 5.99 10.90 14.80
C GLN A 448 5.96 12.02 15.85
N SER A 449 6.45 11.77 17.06
CA SER A 449 6.60 12.80 18.08
C SER A 449 7.65 13.88 17.74
N LEU A 450 8.49 13.63 16.73
CA LEU A 450 9.48 14.60 16.24
C LEU A 450 8.83 15.81 15.56
N VAL A 451 7.59 15.66 15.09
CA VAL A 451 6.76 16.74 14.51
C VAL A 451 5.40 16.79 15.21
N LYS A 452 4.69 17.91 15.05
CA LYS A 452 3.34 18.07 15.66
C LYS A 452 2.29 17.55 14.68
N THR A 453 1.84 16.31 14.84
CA THR A 453 0.75 15.73 14.03
C THR A 453 -0.64 16.17 14.51
N GLY A 454 -0.78 16.56 15.77
CA GLY A 454 -2.05 16.96 16.39
C GLY A 454 -2.92 15.77 16.87
N VAL A 455 -2.43 14.53 16.74
CA VAL A 455 -3.15 13.31 17.14
C VAL A 455 -2.22 12.33 17.87
N THR A 456 -2.81 11.40 18.61
CA THR A 456 -2.10 10.35 19.36
C THR A 456 -2.05 9.02 18.61
N MET A 457 -2.74 8.93 17.50
CA MET A 457 -2.75 7.77 16.61
C MET A 457 -1.79 8.00 15.44
N ARG A 458 -1.37 6.92 14.78
CA ARG A 458 -0.56 6.97 13.55
C ARG A 458 -1.25 7.88 12.53
N ALA A 459 -0.61 8.98 12.17
CA ALA A 459 -1.11 9.95 11.20
C ALA A 459 -0.46 9.72 9.83
N THR A 460 -1.25 9.72 8.76
CA THR A 460 -0.81 9.59 7.37
C THR A 460 -1.19 10.82 6.55
N PRO A 461 -0.50 11.10 5.41
CA PRO A 461 0.72 10.45 4.90
C PRO A 461 1.99 10.90 5.64
N ASP A 462 3.17 10.37 5.24
CA ASP A 462 4.47 10.79 5.76
C ASP A 462 5.16 11.82 4.85
N VAL A 463 4.96 11.67 3.55
CA VAL A 463 5.58 12.47 2.48
C VAL A 463 4.65 12.52 1.29
N ALA A 464 4.84 13.44 0.36
CA ALA A 464 4.06 13.54 -0.87
C ALA A 464 4.93 13.86 -2.08
N LEU A 465 4.46 13.47 -3.27
CA LEU A 465 4.96 13.90 -4.58
C LEU A 465 3.79 14.17 -5.52
N GLN A 466 4.07 14.36 -6.82
CA GLN A 466 3.06 14.52 -7.86
C GLN A 466 2.15 13.29 -7.93
N MET A 467 0.85 13.47 -7.70
CA MET A 467 -0.19 12.47 -7.94
C MET A 467 -1.15 12.87 -9.08
N GLY A 468 -1.27 14.17 -9.30
CA GLY A 468 -2.22 14.73 -10.22
C GLY A 468 -3.64 14.82 -9.69
N GLY A 469 -4.49 15.43 -10.49
CA GLY A 469 -5.90 15.62 -10.19
C GLY A 469 -6.74 15.56 -11.44
N CYS A 470 -8.03 15.49 -11.22
CA CYS A 470 -9.09 15.40 -12.19
C CYS A 470 -9.17 14.04 -12.91
N PRO A 471 -9.44 12.95 -12.18
CA PRO A 471 -9.75 11.67 -12.79
C PRO A 471 -11.04 11.76 -13.62
N SER A 472 -11.32 10.74 -14.41
CA SER A 472 -12.49 10.67 -15.30
C SER A 472 -13.84 10.75 -14.57
N ASP A 473 -13.88 10.42 -13.28
CA ASP A 473 -15.07 10.46 -12.41
C ASP A 473 -15.17 11.72 -11.54
N ALA A 474 -14.23 12.68 -11.66
CA ALA A 474 -14.35 13.97 -10.98
C ALA A 474 -15.37 14.91 -11.66
N VAL A 475 -15.84 15.90 -10.91
CA VAL A 475 -16.68 16.98 -11.46
C VAL A 475 -15.89 17.82 -12.46
N GLN A 476 -16.41 17.96 -13.67
CA GLN A 476 -15.77 18.68 -14.75
C GLN A 476 -16.45 20.05 -15.02
N PRO A 477 -15.71 21.11 -15.42
CA PRO A 477 -14.25 21.13 -15.50
C PRO A 477 -13.60 21.23 -14.12
N CYS A 478 -12.43 20.59 -13.99
CA CYS A 478 -11.61 20.78 -12.79
C CYS A 478 -11.04 22.19 -12.73
N GLY A 479 -10.69 22.65 -11.54
CA GLY A 479 -9.97 23.91 -11.33
C GLY A 479 -8.64 23.95 -12.10
N ALA A 480 -8.08 25.15 -12.23
CA ALA A 480 -6.76 25.35 -12.83
C ALA A 480 -5.67 24.59 -12.04
N ASN A 481 -4.49 24.42 -12.67
CA ASN A 481 -3.32 23.76 -12.05
C ASN A 481 -3.60 22.29 -11.66
N ARG A 482 -4.31 21.57 -12.50
CA ARG A 482 -4.42 20.12 -12.47
C ARG A 482 -3.42 19.50 -13.44
N SER A 483 -2.68 18.52 -12.96
CA SER A 483 -1.62 17.82 -13.70
C SER A 483 -1.83 16.31 -13.64
N TYR A 484 -1.04 15.58 -14.40
CA TYR A 484 -1.05 14.12 -14.43
C TYR A 484 0.32 13.60 -14.84
N VAL A 485 0.59 12.34 -14.64
CA VAL A 485 1.76 11.69 -15.23
C VAL A 485 1.38 10.97 -16.51
N ILE A 486 2.36 10.78 -17.39
CA ILE A 486 2.19 9.96 -18.59
C ILE A 486 2.48 8.50 -18.21
N GLU A 487 1.64 7.62 -18.70
CA GLU A 487 1.81 6.18 -18.69
C GLU A 487 1.62 5.66 -20.13
N THR A 488 2.44 4.70 -20.53
CA THR A 488 2.30 3.99 -21.80
C THR A 488 1.67 2.63 -21.54
N PHE A 489 0.41 2.47 -21.90
CA PHE A 489 -0.36 1.27 -21.67
C PHE A 489 -1.10 0.82 -22.93
N ALA A 490 -1.09 -0.49 -23.22
CA ALA A 490 -1.71 -1.08 -24.42
C ALA A 490 -1.29 -0.35 -25.73
N GLY A 491 -0.01 0.04 -25.82
CA GLY A 491 0.57 0.72 -26.99
C GLY A 491 0.17 2.19 -27.14
N LYS A 492 -0.39 2.84 -26.11
CA LYS A 492 -0.85 4.23 -26.16
C LYS A 492 -0.44 4.99 -24.90
N ASN A 493 -0.27 6.30 -25.00
CA ASN A 493 -0.08 7.15 -23.85
C ASN A 493 -1.42 7.52 -23.19
N TYR A 494 -1.50 7.33 -21.90
CA TYR A 494 -2.59 7.76 -21.03
C TYR A 494 -2.09 8.80 -20.03
N GLY A 495 -2.98 9.68 -19.58
CA GLY A 495 -2.78 10.44 -18.36
C GLY A 495 -3.17 9.56 -17.18
N ALA A 496 -2.28 9.36 -16.26
CA ALA A 496 -2.53 8.64 -15.02
C ALA A 496 -2.46 9.59 -13.81
N VAL A 497 -3.38 9.40 -12.88
CA VAL A 497 -3.47 10.16 -11.62
C VAL A 497 -3.68 9.20 -10.46
N GLY A 498 -3.24 9.59 -9.28
CA GLY A 498 -3.35 8.83 -8.04
C GLY A 498 -2.09 8.91 -7.19
N THR A 499 -2.21 8.59 -5.92
CA THR A 499 -1.04 8.35 -5.05
C THR A 499 -0.20 7.17 -5.54
N SER A 500 -0.75 6.37 -6.44
CA SER A 500 -0.05 5.39 -7.28
C SER A 500 1.01 5.97 -8.22
N ALA A 501 0.92 7.24 -8.60
CA ALA A 501 1.99 7.88 -9.37
C ALA A 501 3.13 8.36 -8.46
N SER A 502 2.79 8.87 -7.29
CA SER A 502 3.77 9.39 -6.33
C SER A 502 4.58 8.29 -5.63
N THR A 503 3.95 7.16 -5.31
CA THR A 503 4.58 6.06 -4.54
C THR A 503 5.75 5.41 -5.30
N PRO A 504 5.59 4.92 -6.54
CA PRO A 504 6.70 4.35 -7.32
C PRO A 504 7.74 5.41 -7.72
N SER A 505 7.33 6.68 -7.93
CA SER A 505 8.28 7.78 -8.12
C SER A 505 9.17 7.94 -6.88
N PHE A 506 8.59 7.87 -5.68
CA PHE A 506 9.36 7.93 -4.44
C PHE A 506 10.20 6.67 -4.21
N ALA A 507 9.77 5.49 -4.67
CA ALA A 507 10.60 4.28 -4.65
C ALA A 507 11.88 4.47 -5.46
N GLY A 508 11.78 5.08 -6.64
CA GLY A 508 12.95 5.49 -7.40
C GLY A 508 13.85 6.49 -6.65
N VAL A 509 13.28 7.46 -5.94
CA VAL A 509 14.06 8.41 -5.09
C VAL A 509 14.80 7.67 -3.98
N VAL A 510 14.17 6.70 -3.31
CA VAL A 510 14.83 5.88 -2.26
C VAL A 510 15.96 5.05 -2.86
N ALA A 511 15.81 4.50 -4.07
CA ALA A 511 16.88 3.79 -4.77
C ALA A 511 18.09 4.70 -5.08
N LEU A 512 17.85 5.98 -5.42
CA LEU A 512 18.93 6.96 -5.57
C LEU A 512 19.59 7.27 -4.22
N TRP A 513 18.81 7.32 -3.16
CA TRP A 513 19.30 7.54 -1.79
C TRP A 513 20.22 6.39 -1.35
N GLU A 514 19.77 5.15 -1.47
CA GLU A 514 20.58 3.97 -1.16
C GLU A 514 21.86 3.89 -2.00
N GLN A 515 21.77 4.19 -3.33
CA GLN A 515 22.96 4.28 -4.18
C GLN A 515 23.93 5.34 -3.68
N LYS A 516 23.46 6.51 -3.25
CA LYS A 516 24.29 7.60 -2.70
C LYS A 516 25.02 7.17 -1.43
N LEU A 517 24.43 6.33 -0.63
CA LEU A 517 25.01 5.76 0.60
C LEU A 517 25.93 4.55 0.34
N GLY A 518 26.30 4.29 -0.91
CA GLY A 518 27.16 3.15 -1.28
C GLY A 518 26.44 1.82 -1.42
N GLY A 519 25.11 1.84 -1.58
CA GLY A 519 24.29 0.66 -1.75
C GLY A 519 23.79 0.02 -0.46
N VAL A 520 23.78 0.76 0.62
CA VAL A 520 23.26 0.28 1.93
C VAL A 520 21.72 0.35 1.91
N ARG A 521 21.04 -0.71 2.35
CA ARG A 521 19.60 -0.73 2.61
C ARG A 521 19.23 0.22 3.73
N LEU A 522 17.98 0.71 3.75
CA LEU A 522 17.54 1.73 4.69
C LEU A 522 16.50 1.25 5.71
N GLY A 523 15.78 0.14 5.43
CA GLY A 523 14.69 -0.31 6.30
C GLY A 523 13.58 0.73 6.43
N ASN A 524 13.03 0.92 7.64
CA ASN A 524 12.04 1.97 7.87
C ASN A 524 12.68 3.35 7.87
N ILE A 525 12.47 4.11 6.80
CA ILE A 525 13.08 5.43 6.60
C ILE A 525 12.38 6.56 7.39
N ASN A 526 11.24 6.30 8.03
CA ASN A 526 10.45 7.34 8.68
C ASN A 526 11.22 8.05 9.79
N GLN A 527 11.97 7.32 10.63
CA GLN A 527 12.79 7.93 11.68
C GLN A 527 13.73 9.00 11.11
N ALA A 528 14.42 8.69 10.00
CA ALA A 528 15.35 9.62 9.36
C ALA A 528 14.61 10.81 8.73
N MET A 529 13.51 10.57 8.03
CA MET A 529 12.71 11.63 7.38
C MET A 529 12.12 12.61 8.40
N TYR A 530 11.53 12.09 9.48
CA TYR A 530 10.94 12.95 10.53
C TYR A 530 12.01 13.72 11.30
N GLN A 531 13.20 13.16 11.49
CA GLN A 531 14.34 13.89 12.07
C GLN A 531 14.79 15.05 11.15
N LEU A 532 14.87 14.81 9.84
CA LEU A 532 15.18 15.85 8.85
C LEU A 532 14.08 16.93 8.83
N ALA A 533 12.81 16.57 8.86
CA ALA A 533 11.69 17.49 8.92
C ALA A 533 11.73 18.38 10.17
N LYS A 534 12.07 17.79 11.33
CA LYS A 534 12.25 18.53 12.60
C LYS A 534 13.39 19.56 12.50
N THR A 535 14.52 19.18 11.90
CA THR A 535 15.71 20.04 11.90
C THR A 535 15.71 21.10 10.80
N GLN A 536 14.93 20.94 9.73
CA GLN A 536 14.91 21.88 8.60
C GLN A 536 14.43 23.30 8.95
N SER A 537 13.73 23.49 10.08
CA SER A 537 13.33 24.81 10.58
C SER A 537 14.51 25.63 11.12
N SER A 538 15.65 25.00 11.44
CA SER A 538 16.83 25.67 11.98
C SER A 538 17.55 26.47 10.89
N ALA A 539 18.18 27.57 11.26
CA ALA A 539 18.98 28.38 10.34
C ALA A 539 20.18 27.57 9.82
N GLY A 540 20.44 27.65 8.51
CA GLY A 540 21.54 26.94 7.86
C GLY A 540 21.33 25.43 7.67
N SER A 541 20.19 24.86 8.11
CA SER A 541 19.86 23.45 7.86
C SER A 541 19.41 23.21 6.43
N LEU A 542 19.51 21.96 5.98
CA LEU A 542 18.92 21.51 4.73
C LEU A 542 17.39 21.66 4.78
N LYS A 543 16.77 21.81 3.60
CA LYS A 543 15.33 21.98 3.41
C LYS A 543 14.77 20.82 2.57
N PRO A 544 14.83 19.58 3.06
CA PRO A 544 14.44 18.41 2.26
C PRO A 544 12.93 18.35 1.94
N PHE A 545 12.09 19.11 2.66
CA PHE A 545 10.64 19.10 2.46
C PHE A 545 10.10 20.50 2.17
N ARG A 546 9.24 20.60 1.15
CA ARG A 546 8.42 21.79 0.85
C ARG A 546 7.13 21.66 1.64
N GLN A 547 6.98 22.43 2.72
CA GLN A 547 5.89 22.28 3.72
C GLN A 547 4.73 23.26 3.52
N ALA A 548 4.97 24.43 2.90
CA ALA A 548 3.99 25.49 2.76
C ALA A 548 3.11 25.34 1.50
N ILE A 549 2.69 24.11 1.16
CA ILE A 549 1.88 23.79 0.00
C ILE A 549 0.41 23.88 0.39
N PRO A 550 -0.41 24.78 -0.21
CA PRO A 550 -1.82 24.91 0.12
C PRO A 550 -2.62 23.75 -0.44
N GLY A 551 -3.63 23.30 0.28
CA GLY A 551 -4.50 22.21 -0.15
C GLY A 551 -5.68 21.95 0.79
N PHE A 552 -6.62 21.17 0.28
CA PHE A 552 -7.77 20.64 1.00
C PHE A 552 -8.20 19.33 0.34
N ASN A 553 -8.28 18.25 1.11
CA ASN A 553 -8.57 16.91 0.59
C ASN A 553 -9.98 16.40 0.96
N GLY A 554 -10.93 17.31 1.12
CA GLY A 554 -12.29 16.97 1.53
C GLY A 554 -12.52 16.98 3.03
N LEU A 555 -11.45 16.86 3.85
CA LEU A 555 -11.55 16.86 5.32
C LEU A 555 -10.43 17.68 6.00
N TYR A 556 -9.21 17.56 5.52
CA TYR A 556 -8.02 18.20 6.10
C TYR A 556 -7.46 19.28 5.18
N THR A 557 -6.75 20.25 5.78
CA THR A 557 -6.06 21.33 5.06
C THR A 557 -4.54 21.19 5.19
N SER A 558 -3.79 21.71 4.21
CA SER A 558 -2.34 21.83 4.23
C SER A 558 -1.88 23.29 4.03
N GLY A 559 -0.57 23.54 4.20
CA GLY A 559 0.04 24.86 4.01
C GLY A 559 0.02 25.75 5.24
N VAL A 560 -0.58 25.34 6.35
CA VAL A 560 -0.68 26.10 7.60
C VAL A 560 0.34 25.64 8.63
N THR A 561 0.57 24.35 8.70
CA THR A 561 1.52 23.71 9.64
C THR A 561 2.57 22.93 8.86
N PRO A 562 3.78 22.72 9.45
CA PRO A 562 4.84 21.93 8.79
C PRO A 562 4.43 20.50 8.44
N TYR A 563 3.59 19.86 9.27
CA TYR A 563 2.97 18.56 9.01
C TYR A 563 1.47 18.74 8.77
N SER A 564 0.91 18.00 7.83
CA SER A 564 -0.54 17.93 7.58
C SER A 564 -1.00 16.52 7.22
N MET A 565 -2.26 16.20 7.50
CA MET A 565 -2.91 14.95 7.05
C MET A 565 -3.34 15.00 5.57
N VAL A 566 -2.72 15.86 4.78
CA VAL A 566 -2.84 15.94 3.33
C VAL A 566 -1.51 15.56 2.67
N LEU A 567 -0.39 16.02 3.23
CA LEU A 567 0.93 15.96 2.60
C LEU A 567 2.03 15.36 3.49
N GLY A 568 1.71 14.96 4.74
CA GLY A 568 2.72 14.55 5.70
C GLY A 568 3.69 15.70 5.99
N ASN A 569 4.99 15.43 5.88
CA ASN A 569 6.04 16.42 6.03
C ASN A 569 6.21 17.35 4.79
N GLY A 570 5.41 17.17 3.73
CA GLY A 570 5.46 17.92 2.48
C GLY A 570 6.07 17.14 1.33
N THR A 571 6.29 17.81 0.19
CA THR A 571 6.94 17.21 -0.98
C THR A 571 8.47 17.34 -0.90
N VAL A 572 9.17 16.39 -1.50
CA VAL A 572 10.63 16.32 -1.36
C VAL A 572 11.39 17.26 -2.30
N ASP A 573 12.48 17.80 -1.81
CA ASP A 573 13.63 18.21 -2.61
C ASP A 573 14.63 17.04 -2.58
N ILE A 574 14.72 16.33 -3.69
CA ILE A 574 15.43 15.05 -3.73
C ILE A 574 16.92 15.21 -3.37
N ARG A 575 17.56 16.26 -3.89
CA ARG A 575 18.98 16.51 -3.62
C ARG A 575 19.24 16.78 -2.14
N GLN A 576 18.39 17.59 -1.52
CA GLN A 576 18.54 17.92 -0.11
C GLN A 576 18.19 16.74 0.80
N LEU A 577 17.18 15.94 0.44
CA LEU A 577 16.83 14.72 1.16
C LEU A 577 18.00 13.73 1.19
N ILE A 578 18.55 13.41 0.01
CA ILE A 578 19.67 12.46 -0.13
C ILE A 578 20.93 12.96 0.60
N ASN A 579 21.23 14.25 0.52
CA ASN A 579 22.41 14.83 1.19
C ASN A 579 22.21 14.90 2.72
N GLY A 580 21.00 15.19 3.19
CA GLY A 580 20.70 15.24 4.62
C GLY A 580 20.87 13.88 5.30
N ALA A 581 20.43 12.83 4.63
CA ALA A 581 20.60 11.46 5.10
C ALA A 581 22.07 11.01 5.08
N SER A 582 22.84 11.44 4.06
CA SER A 582 24.28 11.14 3.99
C SER A 582 25.06 11.76 5.14
N LEU A 583 24.69 12.95 5.59
CA LEU A 583 25.32 13.61 6.74
C LEU A 583 25.02 12.87 8.05
N ALA A 584 23.81 12.37 8.23
CA ALA A 584 23.42 11.57 9.40
C ALA A 584 24.17 10.22 9.44
N ALA A 585 24.37 9.57 8.29
CA ALA A 585 25.13 8.34 8.16
C ALA A 585 26.64 8.53 8.38
N ALA A 586 27.21 9.64 7.92
CA ALA A 586 28.64 9.96 8.06
C ALA A 586 29.07 10.20 9.52
N GLY A 587 28.11 10.53 10.40
CA GLY A 587 28.34 10.65 11.84
C GLY A 587 28.46 9.31 12.57
N ASN A 588 28.32 8.17 11.88
CA ASN A 588 28.38 6.82 12.50
C ASN A 588 29.56 6.00 11.93
N PRO A 589 30.65 5.80 12.68
CA PRO A 589 31.85 5.08 12.20
C PRO A 589 31.65 3.57 11.98
N GLY A 590 30.41 3.04 12.13
CA GLY A 590 30.09 1.63 12.01
C GLY A 590 29.71 1.13 10.61
N THR A 591 29.71 1.95 9.56
CA THR A 591 29.36 1.55 8.18
C THR A 591 30.55 1.02 7.39
N ALA A 592 31.31 0.10 7.96
CA ALA A 592 32.32 -0.63 7.21
C ALA A 592 31.77 -1.99 6.78
N SER A 593 31.56 -2.12 5.47
CA SER A 593 31.54 -3.35 4.68
C SER A 593 30.75 -4.55 5.23
N ASN A 594 29.57 -4.81 4.62
CA ASN A 594 29.08 -6.17 4.48
C ASN A 594 29.91 -6.90 3.40
N PRO A 595 30.37 -8.15 3.64
CA PRO A 595 31.00 -8.98 2.64
C PRO A 595 30.03 -9.49 1.59
#